data_3ed5b8e5fab2faa8b04d10832cd4db7c
#
_entry.id   3ed5b8e5fab2faa8b04d10832cd4db7c
#
_cell.length_a   1.000
_cell.length_b   1.000
_cell.length_c   1.000
_cell.angle_alpha   90.00
_cell.angle_beta   90.00
_cell.angle_gamma   90.00
#
_symmetry.space_group_name_H-M   'P 1'
#
loop_
_entity.id
_entity.type
_entity.pdbx_description
1 polymer ?
#
loop_
_entity_poly.entity_id
_entity_poly.type
_entity_poly.pdbx_seq_one_letter_code
_entity_poly.pdbx_strand_id
1 'polypeptide(L)'
;MTRLLAVLIVVGMAGCATQNQPVAPSTPVAAETSPALSTVKSPPGWRPGDRWVYGWTSGAESGVKTVEAIEVREINRVSFYLVRVGDVETFYTLDLHWAGTMEDGRVAARMTPPQPWFAWPLEAGRTWSHRGVYEDRGGKTEFNDAFSVVATEMVEVPAGRFTAFKIVREGARRDSDQYWYAPDVGFYVKWIGRRGESQFEEQLREYHRAPRLTPGPASTGPSSTR
;
A
#
# COMPACT_ATOMS: atom_id res chain seq x y z
N MET A 1 68.43 21.27 -33.02
CA MET A 1 68.36 22.63 -33.61
C MET A 1 66.96 23.13 -33.48
N THR A 2 66.64 23.85 -32.43
CA THR A 2 66.45 25.30 -32.36
C THR A 2 65.12 25.75 -32.94
N ARG A 3 64.20 26.23 -32.19
CA ARG A 3 64.02 27.61 -31.72
C ARG A 3 62.80 27.74 -30.81
N LEU A 4 63.02 28.27 -29.60
CA LEU A 4 62.04 28.89 -28.73
C LEU A 4 61.42 30.11 -29.46
N LEU A 5 60.09 30.26 -29.29
CA LEU A 5 59.41 31.52 -29.47
C LEU A 5 58.56 31.80 -28.21
N ALA A 6 59.02 32.74 -27.39
CA ALA A 6 58.29 33.26 -26.27
C ALA A 6 57.23 34.25 -26.78
N VAL A 7 55.97 34.05 -26.41
CA VAL A 7 54.92 35.02 -26.58
C VAL A 7 54.49 35.55 -25.21
N LEU A 8 54.76 36.81 -24.99
CA LEU A 8 54.39 37.58 -23.78
C LEU A 8 52.90 37.93 -23.93
N ILE A 9 52.04 37.41 -23.07
CA ILE A 9 50.65 37.84 -22.96
C ILE A 9 50.52 38.70 -21.73
N VAL A 10 50.15 39.96 -21.93
CA VAL A 10 49.80 40.94 -20.93
C VAL A 10 48.43 40.61 -20.39
N VAL A 11 48.33 40.28 -19.10
CA VAL A 11 47.05 40.04 -18.40
C VAL A 11 46.52 41.37 -17.87
N GLY A 12 45.47 41.88 -18.54
CA GLY A 12 44.67 42.99 -18.03
C GLY A 12 43.77 42.52 -16.88
N MET A 13 43.99 43.07 -15.68
CA MET A 13 43.07 42.89 -14.55
C MET A 13 41.81 43.73 -14.76
N ALA A 14 40.68 43.06 -15.13
CA ALA A 14 39.37 43.62 -15.00
C ALA A 14 38.80 43.20 -13.66
N GLY A 15 38.70 44.14 -12.73
CA GLY A 15 38.02 43.92 -11.43
C GLY A 15 36.54 43.75 -11.60
N CYS A 16 36.03 42.55 -11.36
CA CYS A 16 34.59 42.32 -11.20
C CYS A 16 34.18 42.70 -9.77
N ALA A 17 33.48 43.81 -9.64
CA ALA A 17 32.78 44.16 -8.40
C ALA A 17 31.63 43.16 -8.18
N THR A 18 31.76 42.29 -7.17
CA THR A 18 30.72 41.38 -6.72
C THR A 18 29.63 42.21 -6.04
N GLN A 19 28.52 42.48 -6.74
CA GLN A 19 27.33 43.02 -6.11
C GLN A 19 26.71 41.90 -5.23
N ASN A 20 26.83 42.08 -3.91
CA ASN A 20 26.03 41.34 -2.95
C ASN A 20 24.58 41.77 -3.09
N GLN A 21 23.76 40.99 -3.85
CA GLN A 21 22.33 41.14 -3.77
C GLN A 21 21.85 40.59 -2.42
N PRO A 22 21.02 41.34 -1.67
CA PRO A 22 20.42 40.80 -0.46
C PRO A 22 19.49 39.63 -0.86
N VAL A 23 19.76 38.41 -0.33
CA VAL A 23 18.87 37.27 -0.45
C VAL A 23 17.57 37.63 0.24
N ALA A 24 16.49 37.76 -0.53
CA ALA A 24 15.16 37.94 0.03
C ALA A 24 14.85 36.77 0.98
N PRO A 25 14.26 37.01 2.16
CA PRO A 25 13.90 35.93 3.08
C PRO A 25 12.92 35.00 2.37
N SER A 26 13.28 33.73 2.24
CA SER A 26 12.42 32.69 1.72
C SER A 26 11.19 32.64 2.60
N THR A 27 10.03 32.98 2.07
CA THR A 27 8.75 32.77 2.74
C THR A 27 8.67 31.29 3.10
N PRO A 28 8.43 30.91 4.37
CA PRO A 28 8.26 29.52 4.71
C PRO A 28 7.07 28.99 3.91
N VAL A 29 7.31 27.99 3.05
CA VAL A 29 6.23 27.24 2.40
C VAL A 29 5.43 26.64 3.54
N ALA A 30 4.18 27.10 3.68
CA ALA A 30 3.26 26.56 4.65
C ALA A 30 3.27 25.03 4.46
N ALA A 31 3.64 24.28 5.50
CA ALA A 31 3.52 22.84 5.50
C ALA A 31 2.05 22.53 5.22
N GLU A 32 1.76 21.95 4.06
CA GLU A 32 0.41 21.49 3.73
C GLU A 32 0.02 20.51 4.83
N THR A 33 -0.90 20.94 5.70
CA THR A 33 -1.44 20.07 6.75
C THR A 33 -2.11 18.90 6.05
N SER A 34 -1.51 17.71 6.11
CA SER A 34 -2.12 16.50 5.57
C SER A 34 -3.53 16.37 6.16
N PRO A 35 -4.57 16.20 5.33
CA PRO A 35 -5.92 16.08 5.83
C PRO A 35 -5.98 14.86 6.75
N ALA A 36 -6.39 15.07 8.01
CA ALA A 36 -6.58 13.99 8.94
C ALA A 36 -7.73 13.10 8.46
N LEU A 37 -7.45 11.83 8.15
CA LEU A 37 -8.51 10.85 7.97
C LEU A 37 -9.23 10.65 9.30
N SER A 38 -10.54 10.68 9.24
CA SER A 38 -11.37 10.20 10.36
C SER A 38 -11.22 8.67 10.48
N THR A 39 -11.53 8.14 11.68
CA THR A 39 -11.58 6.71 11.95
C THR A 39 -12.39 5.95 10.90
N VAL A 40 -11.81 4.91 10.30
CA VAL A 40 -12.53 3.97 9.42
C VAL A 40 -12.97 2.78 10.25
N LYS A 41 -14.27 2.68 10.51
CA LYS A 41 -14.83 1.76 11.51
C LYS A 41 -14.82 0.28 11.10
N SER A 42 -14.93 0.01 9.80
CA SER A 42 -15.11 -1.36 9.28
C SER A 42 -14.37 -1.57 7.95
N PRO A 43 -14.12 -2.81 7.58
CA PRO A 43 -13.54 -3.15 6.28
C PRO A 43 -14.40 -2.65 5.11
N PRO A 44 -13.80 -2.46 3.93
CA PRO A 44 -14.45 -1.82 2.78
C PRO A 44 -15.56 -2.65 2.12
N GLY A 45 -15.71 -3.93 2.49
CA GLY A 45 -16.64 -4.86 1.86
C GLY A 45 -16.32 -5.04 0.38
N TRP A 46 -15.35 -5.92 0.06
CA TRP A 46 -15.01 -6.23 -1.33
C TRP A 46 -16.16 -6.98 -2.03
N ARG A 47 -16.23 -6.82 -3.34
CA ARG A 47 -17.24 -7.46 -4.19
C ARG A 47 -16.60 -8.10 -5.41
N PRO A 48 -17.20 -9.12 -5.99
CA PRO A 48 -16.80 -9.63 -7.28
C PRO A 48 -16.69 -8.48 -8.31
N GLY A 49 -15.55 -8.43 -9.01
CA GLY A 49 -15.20 -7.37 -9.95
C GLY A 49 -14.47 -6.16 -9.37
N ASP A 50 -14.30 -6.06 -8.05
CA ASP A 50 -13.32 -5.11 -7.47
C ASP A 50 -11.92 -5.53 -7.94
N ARG A 51 -11.16 -4.57 -8.51
CA ARG A 51 -9.88 -4.86 -9.16
C ARG A 51 -8.87 -3.76 -8.87
N TRP A 52 -7.62 -4.17 -8.62
CA TRP A 52 -6.48 -3.30 -8.41
C TRP A 52 -5.31 -3.77 -9.26
N VAL A 53 -4.64 -2.84 -9.94
CA VAL A 53 -3.45 -3.10 -10.75
C VAL A 53 -2.26 -2.40 -10.12
N TYR A 54 -1.22 -3.16 -9.81
CA TYR A 54 0.00 -2.65 -9.19
C TYR A 54 1.18 -2.80 -10.14
N GLY A 55 2.01 -1.74 -10.21
CA GLY A 55 3.39 -1.90 -10.63
C GLY A 55 4.23 -2.33 -9.45
N TRP A 56 5.14 -3.26 -9.63
CA TRP A 56 6.04 -3.72 -8.58
C TRP A 56 7.49 -3.67 -9.02
N THR A 57 8.40 -3.50 -8.03
CA THR A 57 9.85 -3.56 -8.21
C THR A 57 10.47 -4.39 -7.08
N SER A 58 11.50 -5.17 -7.40
CA SER A 58 12.27 -5.97 -6.43
C SER A 58 13.71 -6.09 -6.95
N GLY A 59 14.64 -5.35 -6.35
CA GLY A 59 15.99 -5.24 -6.90
C GLY A 59 15.99 -4.69 -8.32
N ALA A 60 16.52 -5.45 -9.28
CA ALA A 60 16.53 -5.09 -10.71
C ALA A 60 15.28 -5.54 -11.46
N GLU A 61 14.42 -6.32 -10.85
CA GLU A 61 13.20 -6.84 -11.46
C GLU A 61 12.02 -5.88 -11.25
N SER A 62 11.12 -5.87 -12.22
CA SER A 62 9.89 -5.10 -12.15
C SER A 62 8.80 -5.75 -12.99
N GLY A 63 7.56 -5.42 -12.69
CA GLY A 63 6.42 -5.95 -13.44
C GLY A 63 5.11 -5.31 -13.05
N VAL A 64 4.05 -5.94 -13.51
CA VAL A 64 2.67 -5.55 -13.19
C VAL A 64 1.94 -6.77 -12.66
N LYS A 65 1.14 -6.58 -11.62
CA LYS A 65 0.21 -7.60 -11.13
C LYS A 65 -1.20 -7.05 -11.04
N THR A 66 -2.17 -7.90 -11.31
CA THR A 66 -3.58 -7.61 -11.08
C THR A 66 -4.06 -8.39 -9.87
N VAL A 67 -4.80 -7.71 -9.01
CA VAL A 67 -5.51 -8.26 -7.85
C VAL A 67 -7.00 -8.07 -8.14
N GLU A 68 -7.78 -9.15 -8.17
CA GLU A 68 -9.21 -9.12 -8.52
C GLU A 68 -10.03 -9.93 -7.51
N ALA A 69 -11.01 -9.29 -6.88
CA ALA A 69 -11.96 -9.98 -6.03
C ALA A 69 -12.93 -10.80 -6.90
N ILE A 70 -12.92 -12.12 -6.71
CA ILE A 70 -13.69 -13.06 -7.54
C ILE A 70 -15.04 -13.36 -6.91
N GLU A 71 -15.04 -13.75 -5.64
CA GLU A 71 -16.24 -14.14 -4.91
C GLU A 71 -16.03 -14.09 -3.40
N VAL A 72 -17.12 -14.26 -2.65
CA VAL A 72 -17.06 -14.66 -1.24
C VAL A 72 -17.31 -16.17 -1.19
N ARG A 73 -16.33 -16.90 -0.67
CA ARG A 73 -16.39 -18.36 -0.55
C ARG A 73 -16.46 -18.78 0.91
N GLU A 74 -17.39 -19.68 1.24
CA GLU A 74 -17.44 -20.30 2.55
C GLU A 74 -16.59 -21.55 2.58
N ILE A 75 -15.68 -21.65 3.57
CA ILE A 75 -14.82 -22.79 3.83
C ILE A 75 -14.95 -23.11 5.31
N ASN A 76 -15.43 -24.31 5.65
CA ASN A 76 -15.64 -24.75 7.03
C ASN A 76 -16.47 -23.75 7.87
N ARG A 77 -17.53 -23.20 7.32
CA ARG A 77 -18.43 -22.18 7.92
C ARG A 77 -17.77 -20.83 8.19
N VAL A 78 -16.64 -20.56 7.58
CA VAL A 78 -15.98 -19.25 7.62
C VAL A 78 -15.99 -18.66 6.22
N SER A 79 -16.45 -17.43 6.10
CA SER A 79 -16.48 -16.71 4.82
C SER A 79 -15.15 -16.02 4.55
N PHE A 80 -14.66 -16.18 3.32
CA PHE A 80 -13.43 -15.57 2.82
C PHE A 80 -13.70 -14.84 1.51
N TYR A 81 -13.01 -13.74 1.29
CA TYR A 81 -12.82 -13.21 -0.05
C TYR A 81 -11.83 -14.10 -0.79
N LEU A 82 -12.25 -14.62 -1.93
CA LEU A 82 -11.36 -15.21 -2.91
C LEU A 82 -10.90 -14.11 -3.85
N VAL A 83 -9.59 -13.94 -3.95
CA VAL A 83 -8.94 -12.91 -4.74
C VAL A 83 -7.94 -13.59 -5.67
N ARG A 84 -7.96 -13.25 -6.96
CA ARG A 84 -6.98 -13.73 -7.93
C ARG A 84 -5.83 -12.74 -8.05
N VAL A 85 -4.59 -13.25 -7.95
CA VAL A 85 -3.36 -12.50 -8.18
C VAL A 85 -2.55 -13.24 -9.25
N GLY A 86 -2.67 -12.83 -10.52
CA GLY A 86 -2.19 -13.65 -11.64
C GLY A 86 -2.93 -14.98 -11.69
N ASP A 87 -2.19 -16.09 -11.60
CA ASP A 87 -2.74 -17.45 -11.57
C ASP A 87 -2.93 -18.00 -10.15
N VAL A 88 -2.64 -17.18 -9.13
CA VAL A 88 -2.72 -17.57 -7.72
C VAL A 88 -4.04 -17.12 -7.10
N GLU A 89 -4.76 -18.04 -6.49
CA GLU A 89 -5.92 -17.73 -5.65
C GLU A 89 -5.45 -17.39 -4.24
N THR A 90 -5.85 -16.22 -3.75
CA THR A 90 -5.49 -15.73 -2.41
C THR A 90 -6.75 -15.55 -1.58
N PHE A 91 -6.72 -16.00 -0.33
CA PHE A 91 -7.85 -15.92 0.60
C PHE A 91 -7.61 -14.86 1.65
N TYR A 92 -8.59 -13.97 1.81
CA TYR A 92 -8.66 -13.01 2.90
C TYR A 92 -9.94 -13.23 3.70
N THR A 93 -9.88 -13.09 5.02
CA THR A 93 -11.11 -13.00 5.82
C THR A 93 -11.92 -11.77 5.42
N LEU A 94 -13.17 -11.65 5.86
CA LEU A 94 -13.97 -10.45 5.61
C LEU A 94 -13.37 -9.18 6.24
N ASP A 95 -12.51 -9.35 7.25
CA ASP A 95 -11.74 -8.26 7.88
C ASP A 95 -10.41 -7.98 7.15
N LEU A 96 -10.19 -8.57 5.96
CA LEU A 96 -8.99 -8.44 5.14
C LEU A 96 -7.72 -8.99 5.81
N HIS A 97 -7.85 -9.99 6.67
CA HIS A 97 -6.70 -10.73 7.18
C HIS A 97 -6.28 -11.77 6.14
N TRP A 98 -5.01 -11.81 5.81
CA TRP A 98 -4.48 -12.80 4.87
C TRP A 98 -4.48 -14.20 5.47
N ALA A 99 -5.17 -15.13 4.82
CA ALA A 99 -5.33 -16.50 5.29
C ALA A 99 -4.44 -17.50 4.56
N GLY A 100 -4.14 -17.26 3.28
CA GLY A 100 -3.31 -18.17 2.49
C GLY A 100 -3.51 -18.05 0.99
N THR A 101 -2.85 -18.94 0.26
CA THR A 101 -2.92 -19.03 -1.20
C THR A 101 -3.14 -20.45 -1.66
N MET A 102 -3.76 -20.59 -2.83
CA MET A 102 -3.88 -21.84 -3.57
C MET A 102 -3.30 -21.68 -4.97
N GLU A 103 -2.59 -22.71 -5.41
CA GLU A 103 -2.09 -22.86 -6.77
C GLU A 103 -2.55 -24.23 -7.29
N ASP A 104 -3.08 -24.30 -8.49
CA ASP A 104 -3.58 -25.53 -9.12
C ASP A 104 -4.53 -26.35 -8.20
N GLY A 105 -5.41 -25.65 -7.48
CA GLY A 105 -6.38 -26.29 -6.58
C GLY A 105 -5.79 -26.87 -5.29
N ARG A 106 -4.52 -26.58 -4.98
CA ARG A 106 -3.82 -27.05 -3.76
C ARG A 106 -3.39 -25.86 -2.91
N VAL A 107 -3.43 -26.05 -1.60
CA VAL A 107 -2.88 -25.04 -0.67
C VAL A 107 -1.38 -24.89 -0.92
N ALA A 108 -0.96 -23.73 -1.39
CA ALA A 108 0.43 -23.37 -1.61
C ALA A 108 1.05 -22.74 -0.34
N ALA A 109 0.27 -21.90 0.36
CA ALA A 109 0.68 -21.31 1.63
C ALA A 109 -0.55 -21.01 2.50
N ARG A 110 -0.37 -21.03 3.83
CA ARG A 110 -1.41 -20.62 4.79
C ARG A 110 -0.80 -19.97 6.02
N MET A 111 -1.59 -19.11 6.66
CA MET A 111 -1.28 -18.46 7.94
C MET A 111 -2.35 -18.85 8.96
N THR A 112 -1.95 -19.35 10.12
CA THR A 112 -2.87 -19.75 11.19
C THR A 112 -2.46 -19.11 12.51
N PRO A 113 -3.30 -18.26 13.13
CA PRO A 113 -4.50 -17.66 12.56
C PRO A 113 -4.17 -16.70 11.38
N PRO A 114 -5.18 -16.29 10.57
CA PRO A 114 -4.95 -15.33 9.46
C PRO A 114 -4.26 -14.06 9.91
N GLN A 115 -3.30 -13.56 9.12
CA GLN A 115 -2.48 -12.39 9.45
C GLN A 115 -3.28 -11.10 9.27
N PRO A 116 -3.45 -10.28 10.34
CA PRO A 116 -4.25 -9.07 10.31
C PRO A 116 -3.45 -7.90 9.71
N TRP A 117 -3.44 -7.79 8.37
CA TRP A 117 -2.84 -6.64 7.70
C TRP A 117 -3.50 -5.33 8.12
N PHE A 118 -4.78 -5.37 8.44
CA PHE A 118 -5.58 -4.26 8.95
C PHE A 118 -6.33 -4.71 10.20
N ALA A 119 -6.45 -3.84 11.20
CA ALA A 119 -7.26 -4.06 12.39
C ALA A 119 -8.27 -2.92 12.57
N TRP A 120 -9.53 -3.27 12.44
CA TRP A 120 -10.64 -2.30 12.51
C TRP A 120 -11.03 -1.98 13.97
N PRO A 121 -11.42 -0.73 14.25
CA PRO A 121 -11.37 0.44 13.37
C PRO A 121 -9.92 0.88 13.09
N LEU A 122 -9.65 1.43 11.87
CA LEU A 122 -8.37 2.06 11.57
C LEU A 122 -8.39 3.51 12.04
N GLU A 123 -7.40 3.89 12.84
CA GLU A 123 -7.19 5.25 13.32
C GLU A 123 -5.71 5.46 13.65
N ALA A 124 -5.23 6.70 13.56
CA ALA A 124 -3.84 7.02 13.87
C ALA A 124 -3.50 6.67 15.33
N GLY A 125 -2.33 6.07 15.56
CA GLY A 125 -1.87 5.61 16.86
C GLY A 125 -2.35 4.21 17.26
N ARG A 126 -3.27 3.57 16.50
CA ARG A 126 -3.69 2.21 16.77
C ARG A 126 -2.55 1.22 16.61
N THR A 127 -2.44 0.28 17.54
CA THR A 127 -1.46 -0.82 17.50
C THR A 127 -2.14 -2.17 17.69
N TRP A 128 -1.56 -3.22 17.12
CA TRP A 128 -1.96 -4.61 17.36
C TRP A 128 -0.79 -5.54 17.15
N SER A 129 -0.91 -6.79 17.58
CA SER A 129 0.08 -7.83 17.38
C SER A 129 -0.55 -9.07 16.78
N HIS A 130 0.28 -9.90 16.16
CA HIS A 130 -0.12 -11.18 15.60
C HIS A 130 0.93 -12.23 15.93
N ARG A 131 0.49 -13.36 16.44
CA ARG A 131 1.28 -14.59 16.54
C ARG A 131 0.63 -15.64 15.70
N GLY A 132 1.38 -16.25 14.81
CA GLY A 132 0.85 -17.24 13.90
C GLY A 132 1.92 -18.17 13.34
N VAL A 133 1.46 -19.18 12.65
CA VAL A 133 2.31 -20.13 11.92
C VAL A 133 2.02 -19.99 10.44
N TYR A 134 3.04 -19.60 9.70
CA TYR A 134 3.05 -19.68 8.25
C TYR A 134 3.49 -21.08 7.85
N GLU A 135 2.77 -21.70 6.94
CA GLU A 135 3.07 -23.02 6.41
C GLU A 135 3.00 -22.98 4.89
N ASP A 136 4.05 -23.47 4.24
CA ASP A 136 4.14 -23.66 2.80
C ASP A 136 4.83 -24.99 2.48
N ARG A 137 5.23 -25.18 1.21
CA ARG A 137 5.97 -26.38 0.78
C ARG A 137 7.35 -26.54 1.44
N GLY A 138 7.93 -25.44 1.92
CA GLY A 138 9.22 -25.42 2.63
C GLY A 138 9.12 -25.76 4.11
N GLY A 139 7.91 -25.82 4.66
CA GLY A 139 7.67 -26.17 6.06
C GLY A 139 6.87 -25.14 6.85
N LYS A 140 7.14 -25.07 8.15
CA LYS A 140 6.45 -24.17 9.08
C LYS A 140 7.39 -23.13 9.66
N THR A 141 6.93 -21.89 9.69
CA THR A 141 7.65 -20.76 10.32
C THR A 141 6.71 -20.03 11.28
N GLU A 142 7.16 -19.85 12.51
CA GLU A 142 6.44 -19.05 13.49
C GLU A 142 6.66 -17.56 13.25
N PHE A 143 5.58 -16.79 13.34
CA PHE A 143 5.58 -15.33 13.22
C PHE A 143 5.12 -14.70 14.52
N ASN A 144 5.77 -13.59 14.87
CA ASN A 144 5.39 -12.70 15.94
C ASN A 144 5.58 -11.27 15.44
N ASP A 145 4.50 -10.70 14.94
CA ASP A 145 4.48 -9.40 14.29
C ASP A 145 3.86 -8.33 15.20
N ALA A 146 4.40 -7.13 15.15
CA ALA A 146 3.81 -5.93 15.71
C ALA A 146 3.38 -4.99 14.58
N PHE A 147 2.20 -4.40 14.72
CA PHE A 147 1.64 -3.47 13.75
C PHE A 147 1.28 -2.16 14.41
N SER A 148 1.41 -1.06 13.67
CA SER A 148 1.00 0.26 14.13
C SER A 148 0.52 1.14 12.97
N VAL A 149 -0.52 1.95 13.19
CA VAL A 149 -0.90 3.05 12.30
C VAL A 149 -0.11 4.28 12.75
N VAL A 150 0.98 4.57 12.02
CA VAL A 150 1.95 5.60 12.44
C VAL A 150 1.57 7.00 11.99
N ALA A 151 0.81 7.12 10.91
CA ALA A 151 0.43 8.42 10.34
C ALA A 151 -0.81 8.31 9.45
N THR A 152 -1.39 9.46 9.17
CA THR A 152 -2.25 9.71 8.00
C THR A 152 -1.50 10.68 7.11
N GLU A 153 -1.29 10.33 5.84
CA GLU A 153 -0.53 11.17 4.92
C GLU A 153 -1.08 11.11 3.49
N MET A 154 -0.77 12.13 2.72
CA MET A 154 -1.03 12.16 1.29
C MET A 154 0.04 11.33 0.58
N VAL A 155 -0.40 10.36 -0.22
CA VAL A 155 0.48 9.48 -1.00
C VAL A 155 0.19 9.67 -2.48
N GLU A 156 1.24 9.89 -3.26
CA GLU A 156 1.17 9.96 -4.71
C GLU A 156 1.69 8.66 -5.31
N VAL A 157 0.89 8.06 -6.18
CA VAL A 157 1.18 6.84 -6.94
C VAL A 157 0.68 7.01 -8.36
N PRO A 158 1.03 6.15 -9.33
CA PRO A 158 0.58 6.29 -10.72
C PRO A 158 -0.95 6.39 -10.90
N ALA A 159 -1.74 5.80 -10.00
CA ALA A 159 -3.21 5.91 -10.01
C ALA A 159 -3.74 7.27 -9.54
N GLY A 160 -2.91 8.15 -8.96
CA GLY A 160 -3.29 9.45 -8.43
C GLY A 160 -2.79 9.72 -7.02
N ARG A 161 -3.41 10.71 -6.37
CA ARG A 161 -3.08 11.14 -5.00
C ARG A 161 -4.18 10.71 -4.05
N PHE A 162 -3.81 10.09 -2.94
CA PHE A 162 -4.73 9.51 -1.97
C PHE A 162 -4.34 9.89 -0.56
N THR A 163 -5.32 10.22 0.28
CA THR A 163 -5.11 10.29 1.72
C THR A 163 -5.16 8.86 2.27
N ALA A 164 -4.10 8.42 2.93
CA ALA A 164 -3.94 7.04 3.36
C ALA A 164 -3.45 6.92 4.81
N PHE A 165 -3.85 5.86 5.49
CA PHE A 165 -3.24 5.42 6.74
C PHE A 165 -1.93 4.70 6.42
N LYS A 166 -0.83 5.17 6.99
CA LYS A 166 0.44 4.47 6.96
C LYS A 166 0.50 3.46 8.09
N ILE A 167 0.53 2.19 7.74
CA ILE A 167 0.60 1.07 8.65
C ILE A 167 1.98 0.45 8.54
N VAL A 168 2.64 0.25 9.66
CA VAL A 168 3.95 -0.41 9.75
C VAL A 168 3.78 -1.76 10.43
N ARG A 169 4.31 -2.81 9.82
CA ARG A 169 4.52 -4.12 10.43
C ARG A 169 6.00 -4.32 10.71
N GLU A 170 6.31 -4.72 11.92
CA GLU A 170 7.63 -5.17 12.33
C GLU A 170 7.58 -6.66 12.68
N GLY A 171 8.38 -7.45 12.01
CA GLY A 171 8.55 -8.88 12.22
C GLY A 171 9.94 -9.22 12.74
N ALA A 172 10.20 -10.53 12.92
CA ALA A 172 11.52 -11.01 13.28
C ALA A 172 12.53 -10.83 12.13
N ARG A 173 13.84 -10.89 12.44
CA ARG A 173 14.94 -10.94 11.46
C ARG A 173 15.00 -9.77 10.48
N ARG A 174 14.63 -8.55 10.91
CA ARG A 174 14.56 -7.32 10.08
C ARG A 174 13.52 -7.40 8.97
N ASP A 175 12.53 -8.26 9.10
CA ASP A 175 11.38 -8.27 8.21
C ASP A 175 10.43 -7.15 8.60
N SER A 176 10.08 -6.31 7.65
CA SER A 176 9.14 -5.20 7.89
C SER A 176 8.33 -4.91 6.65
N ASP A 177 7.14 -4.35 6.88
CA ASP A 177 6.29 -3.85 5.82
C ASP A 177 5.75 -2.47 6.17
N GLN A 178 5.55 -1.65 5.16
CA GLN A 178 4.82 -0.40 5.24
C GLN A 178 3.70 -0.43 4.22
N TYR A 179 2.46 -0.28 4.68
CA TYR A 179 1.26 -0.24 3.85
C TYR A 179 0.63 1.14 3.92
N TRP A 180 0.20 1.67 2.81
CA TRP A 180 -0.61 2.88 2.73
C TRP A 180 -2.02 2.49 2.32
N TYR A 181 -2.90 2.32 3.31
CA TYR A 181 -4.30 1.98 3.09
C TYR A 181 -5.11 3.24 2.79
N ALA A 182 -5.74 3.30 1.62
CA ALA A 182 -6.64 4.38 1.23
C ALA A 182 -8.11 3.91 1.28
N PRO A 183 -8.96 4.54 2.13
CA PRO A 183 -10.37 4.14 2.25
C PRO A 183 -11.17 4.23 0.94
N ASP A 184 -10.89 5.24 0.11
CA ASP A 184 -11.56 5.44 -1.19
C ASP A 184 -11.25 4.33 -2.19
N VAL A 185 -10.06 3.76 -2.10
CA VAL A 185 -9.61 2.62 -2.91
C VAL A 185 -10.08 1.29 -2.30
N GLY A 186 -10.22 1.26 -0.98
CA GLY A 186 -10.61 0.07 -0.22
C GLY A 186 -9.51 -1.00 -0.14
N PHE A 187 -8.26 -0.62 -0.41
CA PHE A 187 -7.07 -1.45 -0.24
C PHE A 187 -5.82 -0.56 -0.12
N TYR A 188 -4.61 -1.16 -0.07
CA TYR A 188 -3.40 -0.36 -0.08
C TYR A 188 -3.17 0.28 -1.46
N VAL A 189 -2.63 1.49 -1.45
CA VAL A 189 -2.19 2.19 -2.67
C VAL A 189 -0.69 2.07 -2.88
N LYS A 190 0.04 1.80 -1.79
CA LYS A 190 1.48 1.57 -1.80
C LYS A 190 1.85 0.53 -0.75
N TRP A 191 2.82 -0.31 -1.06
CA TRP A 191 3.41 -1.28 -0.15
C TRP A 191 4.92 -1.31 -0.35
N ILE A 192 5.67 -1.21 0.74
CA ILE A 192 7.12 -1.42 0.77
C ILE A 192 7.38 -2.53 1.76
N GLY A 193 8.04 -3.60 1.31
CA GLY A 193 8.42 -4.72 2.15
C GLY A 193 9.92 -4.94 2.18
N ARG A 194 10.42 -5.37 3.33
CA ARG A 194 11.80 -5.82 3.52
C ARG A 194 11.83 -7.25 4.01
N ARG A 195 12.74 -8.02 3.44
CA ARG A 195 13.03 -9.40 3.86
C ARG A 195 14.57 -9.53 3.92
N GLY A 196 15.13 -9.35 5.13
CA GLY A 196 16.58 -9.24 5.32
C GLY A 196 17.14 -8.03 4.55
N GLU A 197 18.03 -8.29 3.58
CA GLU A 197 18.64 -7.25 2.72
C GLU A 197 17.78 -6.91 1.47
N SER A 198 16.80 -7.74 1.15
CA SER A 198 15.94 -7.53 -0.03
C SER A 198 14.81 -6.56 0.29
N GLN A 199 14.54 -5.66 -0.63
CA GLN A 199 13.40 -4.74 -0.57
C GLN A 199 12.57 -4.88 -1.84
N PHE A 200 11.25 -4.81 -1.68
CA PHE A 200 10.33 -4.69 -2.78
C PHE A 200 9.35 -3.52 -2.53
N GLU A 201 8.81 -3.01 -3.60
CA GLU A 201 7.83 -1.93 -3.56
C GLU A 201 6.71 -2.23 -4.56
N GLU A 202 5.48 -1.88 -4.18
CA GLU A 202 4.30 -1.92 -5.04
C GLU A 202 3.57 -0.59 -4.98
N GLN A 203 3.14 -0.11 -6.14
CA GLN A 203 2.38 1.12 -6.28
C GLN A 203 1.15 0.89 -7.14
N LEU A 204 0.00 1.37 -6.67
CA LEU A 204 -1.26 1.31 -7.42
C LEU A 204 -1.15 2.12 -8.72
N ARG A 205 -1.50 1.49 -9.84
CA ARG A 205 -1.54 2.09 -11.19
C ARG A 205 -2.96 2.37 -11.66
N GLU A 206 -3.88 1.51 -11.25
CA GLU A 206 -5.29 1.55 -11.66
C GLU A 206 -6.13 0.80 -10.63
N TYR A 207 -7.38 1.22 -10.42
CA TYR A 207 -8.33 0.45 -9.64
C TYR A 207 -9.74 0.63 -10.18
N HIS A 208 -10.57 -0.38 -9.94
CA HIS A 208 -12.00 -0.39 -10.22
C HIS A 208 -12.75 -0.93 -9.01
N ARG A 209 -13.81 -0.25 -8.60
CA ARG A 209 -14.72 -0.73 -7.56
C ARG A 209 -16.07 -1.04 -8.20
N ALA A 210 -16.51 -2.27 -8.05
CA ALA A 210 -17.82 -2.70 -8.54
C ALA A 210 -18.95 -1.83 -7.94
N PRO A 211 -19.98 -1.46 -8.74
CA PRO A 211 -21.05 -0.61 -8.28
C PRO A 211 -21.71 -1.17 -7.01
N ARG A 212 -21.92 -0.31 -6.02
CA ARG A 212 -22.73 -0.66 -4.85
C ARG A 212 -24.19 -0.50 -5.25
N LEU A 213 -24.95 -1.58 -5.17
CA LEU A 213 -26.41 -1.49 -5.33
C LEU A 213 -26.90 -0.59 -4.17
N THR A 214 -27.35 0.61 -4.51
CA THR A 214 -28.09 1.44 -3.57
C THR A 214 -29.40 0.69 -3.29
N PRO A 215 -29.79 0.42 -2.03
CA PRO A 215 -31.12 -0.13 -1.77
C PRO A 215 -32.13 0.83 -2.43
N GLY A 216 -32.92 0.31 -3.36
CA GLY A 216 -34.00 1.08 -3.94
C GLY A 216 -34.92 1.62 -2.83
N PRO A 217 -35.60 2.76 -3.04
CA PRO A 217 -36.55 3.25 -2.05
C PRO A 217 -37.51 2.13 -1.72
N ALA A 218 -37.67 1.89 -0.40
CA ALA A 218 -38.59 0.86 0.06
C ALA A 218 -39.96 1.11 -0.61
N SER A 219 -40.44 0.14 -1.39
CA SER A 219 -41.78 0.18 -1.99
C SER A 219 -42.76 0.26 -0.85
N THR A 220 -43.27 1.45 -0.59
CA THR A 220 -44.47 1.63 0.27
C THR A 220 -45.66 0.97 -0.46
N GLY A 221 -45.87 -0.30 -0.10
CA GLY A 221 -47.05 -1.02 -0.56
C GLY A 221 -48.34 -0.25 -0.18
N PRO A 222 -49.40 -0.31 -0.98
CA PRO A 222 -50.65 0.40 -0.72
C PRO A 222 -51.22 -0.07 0.63
N SER A 223 -51.42 0.90 1.55
CA SER A 223 -52.14 0.67 2.80
C SER A 223 -53.56 0.22 2.48
N SER A 224 -53.85 -1.05 2.71
CA SER A 224 -55.22 -1.58 2.60
C SER A 224 -56.05 -1.08 3.78
N THR A 225 -56.82 -0.03 3.52
CA THR A 225 -57.87 0.43 4.46
C THR A 225 -59.09 -0.50 4.26
N ARG A 226 -59.45 -1.19 5.30
CA ARG A 226 -60.79 -1.76 5.52
C ARG A 226 -61.41 -1.05 6.70
#